data_3ef54bd08476dc4a289b1c32a264c3bb
#
_entry.id   3ef54bd08476dc4a289b1c32a264c3bb
#
_cell.length_a   1.000
_cell.length_b   1.000
_cell.length_c   1.000
_cell.angle_alpha   90.00
_cell.angle_beta   90.00
_cell.angle_gamma   90.00
#
_symmetry.space_group_name_H-M   'P 1'
#
loop_
_entity.id
_entity.type
_entity.pdbx_description
1 polymer ?
#
loop_
_entity_poly.entity_id
_entity_poly.type
_entity_poly.pdbx_seq_one_letter_code
_entity_poly.pdbx_strand_id
1 'polypeptide(L)'
;MCGYAALMFCAMLRRGKAITFVPQTFICPQKRLQLGDERYQDKVHAVHQTQYLTDIIDLKPWISERHPEMEAQVHVSNEDPIDMLHANELNGFANISIHRYHQGGGHDLVQWLRDEGELTRILKA
;
A
#
# COMPACT_ATOMS: atom_id res chain seq x y z
N MET A 1 2.35 6.66 -3.74
CA MET A 1 3.45 6.95 -2.77
C MET A 1 2.92 7.23 -1.35
N CYS A 2 1.86 8.03 -1.17
CA CYS A 2 1.35 8.35 0.18
C CYS A 2 0.95 7.11 1.01
N GLY A 3 0.34 6.11 0.40
CA GLY A 3 -0.02 4.87 1.10
C GLY A 3 1.19 4.09 1.61
N TYR A 4 2.29 4.07 0.83
CA TYR A 4 3.55 3.48 1.26
C TYR A 4 4.08 4.14 2.54
N ALA A 5 4.13 5.48 2.53
CA ALA A 5 4.60 6.25 3.68
C ALA A 5 3.72 6.03 4.92
N ALA A 6 2.39 6.01 4.75
CA ALA A 6 1.47 5.78 5.86
C ALA A 6 1.69 4.42 6.54
N LEU A 7 1.82 3.35 5.75
CA LEU A 7 2.11 2.01 6.26
C LEU A 7 3.49 1.96 6.95
N MET A 8 4.49 2.55 6.32
CA MET A 8 5.85 2.59 6.85
C MET A 8 5.91 3.30 8.21
N PHE A 9 5.34 4.51 8.31
CA PHE A 9 5.35 5.27 9.56
C PHE A 9 4.54 4.60 10.65
N CYS A 10 3.40 4.01 10.32
CA CYS A 10 2.60 3.27 11.29
C CYS A 10 3.40 2.10 11.89
N ALA A 11 4.12 1.36 11.04
CA ALA A 11 5.00 0.28 11.48
C ALA A 11 6.20 0.79 12.30
N MET A 12 6.80 1.92 11.92
CA MET A 12 7.90 2.55 12.67
C MET A 12 7.47 2.95 14.08
N LEU A 13 6.31 3.56 14.20
CA LEU A 13 5.74 4.00 15.48
C LEU A 13 5.22 2.83 16.32
N ARG A 14 5.07 1.65 15.74
CA ARG A 14 4.51 0.44 16.35
C ARG A 14 3.15 0.66 16.99
N ARG A 15 2.39 1.63 16.51
CA ARG A 15 1.06 1.98 17.01
C ARG A 15 0.30 2.82 16.00
N GLY A 16 -0.99 2.93 16.23
CA GLY A 16 -1.88 3.74 15.40
C GLY A 16 -2.53 2.92 14.30
N LYS A 17 -3.31 3.60 13.50
CA LYS A 17 -4.08 3.01 12.40
C LYS A 17 -3.76 3.73 11.10
N ALA A 18 -3.32 2.98 10.10
CA ALA A 18 -3.16 3.47 8.74
C ALA A 18 -4.43 3.14 7.93
N ILE A 19 -4.96 4.11 7.20
CA ILE A 19 -6.00 3.90 6.19
C ILE A 19 -5.38 4.26 4.85
N THR A 20 -5.29 3.30 3.93
CA THR A 20 -4.60 3.48 2.67
C THR A 20 -5.47 3.03 1.49
N PHE A 21 -5.31 3.72 0.38
CA PHE A 21 -6.02 3.44 -0.85
C PHE A 21 -5.00 3.16 -1.95
N VAL A 22 -5.12 2.01 -2.60
CA VAL A 22 -4.24 1.52 -3.66
C VAL A 22 -2.74 1.76 -3.35
N PRO A 23 -2.26 1.33 -2.17
CA PRO A 23 -0.88 1.60 -1.78
C PRO A 23 0.09 0.77 -2.59
N GLN A 24 1.24 1.33 -2.89
CA GLN A 24 2.42 0.53 -3.21
C GLN A 24 2.98 -0.07 -1.92
N THR A 25 3.48 -1.29 -1.98
CA THR A 25 4.03 -2.00 -0.82
C THR A 25 5.49 -2.39 -0.99
N PHE A 26 5.99 -2.28 -2.21
CA PHE A 26 7.40 -2.51 -2.52
C PHE A 26 7.87 -1.60 -3.66
N ILE A 27 9.12 -1.19 -3.59
CA ILE A 27 9.84 -0.47 -4.64
C ILE A 27 11.18 -1.17 -4.95
N CYS A 28 11.38 -2.37 -4.44
CA CYS A 28 12.55 -3.20 -4.70
C CYS A 28 12.63 -3.57 -6.19
N PRO A 29 13.73 -3.24 -6.89
CA PRO A 29 13.84 -3.49 -8.33
C PRO A 29 13.67 -4.96 -8.71
N GLN A 30 14.24 -5.88 -7.95
CA GLN A 30 14.16 -7.32 -8.21
C GLN A 30 12.72 -7.81 -8.11
N LYS A 31 12.00 -7.41 -7.06
CA LYS A 31 10.61 -7.81 -6.83
C LYS A 31 9.67 -7.20 -7.87
N ARG A 32 9.90 -5.94 -8.25
CA ARG A 32 9.15 -5.28 -9.32
C ARG A 32 9.31 -6.01 -10.65
N LEU A 33 10.55 -6.37 -11.00
CA LEU A 33 10.82 -7.13 -12.21
C LEU A 33 10.16 -8.51 -12.17
N GLN A 34 10.28 -9.22 -11.06
CA GLN A 34 9.71 -10.56 -10.88
C GLN A 34 8.18 -10.56 -10.99
N LEU A 35 7.52 -9.54 -10.47
CA LEU A 35 6.05 -9.42 -10.44
C LEU A 35 5.48 -8.61 -11.61
N GLY A 36 6.33 -8.06 -12.48
CA GLY A 36 5.91 -7.31 -13.67
C GLY A 36 5.35 -5.92 -13.39
N ASP A 37 5.73 -5.29 -12.28
CA ASP A 37 5.33 -3.90 -11.99
C ASP A 37 6.29 -2.91 -12.63
N GLU A 38 5.88 -2.34 -13.75
CA GLU A 38 6.65 -1.33 -14.50
C GLU A 38 6.16 0.11 -14.24
N ARG A 39 5.21 0.30 -13.35
CA ARG A 39 4.65 1.64 -13.06
C ARG A 39 5.67 2.52 -12.35
N TYR A 40 5.62 3.82 -12.63
CA TYR A 40 6.43 4.84 -11.96
C TYR A 40 7.95 4.62 -12.04
N GLN A 41 8.44 4.03 -13.14
CA GLN A 41 9.85 3.68 -13.33
C GLN A 41 10.80 4.84 -13.03
N ASP A 42 10.54 6.03 -13.58
CA ASP A 42 11.41 7.20 -13.38
C ASP A 42 11.46 7.62 -11.91
N LYS A 43 10.31 7.59 -11.23
CA LYS A 43 10.21 7.97 -9.81
C LYS A 43 10.90 6.96 -8.92
N VAL A 44 10.71 5.68 -9.18
CA VAL A 44 11.36 4.60 -8.44
C VAL A 44 12.87 4.65 -8.66
N HIS A 45 13.31 4.85 -9.91
CA HIS A 45 14.72 5.00 -10.23
C HIS A 45 15.35 6.19 -9.51
N ALA A 46 14.69 7.36 -9.51
CA ALA A 46 15.17 8.54 -8.81
C ALA A 46 15.32 8.30 -7.30
N VAL A 47 14.37 7.59 -6.67
CA VAL A 47 14.46 7.22 -5.26
C VAL A 47 15.67 6.34 -4.99
N HIS A 48 15.93 5.33 -5.83
CA HIS A 48 17.08 4.44 -5.68
C HIS A 48 18.44 5.11 -5.90
N GLN A 49 18.46 6.26 -6.55
CA GLN A 49 19.69 7.04 -6.73
C GLN A 49 20.00 7.97 -5.55
N THR A 50 19.11 8.10 -4.58
CA THR A 50 19.37 8.96 -3.43
C THR A 50 20.33 8.28 -2.45
N GLN A 51 21.26 9.03 -1.92
CA GLN A 51 22.19 8.53 -0.90
C GLN A 51 21.52 8.28 0.46
N TYR A 52 20.29 8.71 0.62
CA TYR A 52 19.50 8.56 1.85
C TYR A 52 18.54 7.37 1.80
N LEU A 53 18.52 6.63 0.69
CA LEU A 53 17.69 5.44 0.60
C LEU A 53 18.19 4.41 1.61
N THR A 54 17.32 4.06 2.53
CA THR A 54 17.53 2.98 3.48
C THR A 54 17.03 1.66 2.90
N ASP A 55 17.18 0.57 3.64
CA ASP A 55 16.72 -0.76 3.24
C ASP A 55 15.19 -0.93 3.25
N ILE A 56 14.43 0.15 3.47
CA ILE A 56 12.96 0.12 3.47
C ILE A 56 12.44 0.25 2.02
N ILE A 57 12.74 -0.73 1.21
CA ILE A 57 12.31 -0.84 -0.19
C ILE A 57 11.25 -1.91 -0.41
N ASP A 58 10.95 -2.69 0.63
CA ASP A 58 9.88 -3.67 0.69
C ASP A 58 9.23 -3.60 2.08
N LEU A 59 7.94 -3.27 2.12
CA LEU A 59 7.23 -3.11 3.39
C LEU A 59 6.90 -4.44 4.07
N LYS A 60 6.80 -5.54 3.32
CA LYS A 60 6.40 -6.82 3.89
C LYS A 60 7.32 -7.29 5.02
N PRO A 61 8.65 -7.40 4.83
CA PRO A 61 9.54 -7.77 5.94
C PRO A 61 9.56 -6.70 7.04
N TRP A 62 9.47 -5.43 6.67
CA TRP A 62 9.43 -4.32 7.61
C TRP A 62 8.22 -4.38 8.55
N ILE A 63 7.03 -4.62 7.99
CA ILE A 63 5.79 -4.78 8.75
C ILE A 63 5.82 -6.09 9.55
N SER A 64 6.36 -7.17 8.99
CA SER A 64 6.45 -8.47 9.66
C SER A 64 7.15 -8.40 11.02
N GLU A 65 8.15 -7.55 11.15
CA GLU A 65 8.87 -7.35 12.41
C GLU A 65 8.09 -6.49 13.44
N ARG A 66 7.14 -5.66 12.98
CA ARG A 66 6.52 -4.59 13.78
C ARG A 66 5.01 -4.63 13.87
N HIS A 67 4.38 -5.44 13.01
CA HIS A 67 2.94 -5.42 12.79
C HIS A 67 2.06 -5.66 14.03
N PRO A 68 2.46 -6.40 15.08
CA PRO A 68 1.54 -6.69 16.19
C PRO A 68 1.00 -5.46 16.88
N GLU A 69 1.68 -4.34 16.74
CA GLU A 69 1.35 -3.10 17.43
C GLU A 69 0.77 -2.02 16.51
N MET A 70 0.58 -2.33 15.23
CA MET A 70 -0.04 -1.43 14.26
C MET A 70 -1.32 -2.03 13.69
N GLU A 71 -2.23 -1.16 13.28
CA GLU A 71 -3.43 -1.54 12.52
C GLU A 71 -3.40 -0.88 11.15
N ALA A 72 -3.92 -1.54 10.14
CA ALA A 72 -4.08 -0.94 8.82
C ALA A 72 -5.35 -1.41 8.11
N GLN A 73 -5.93 -0.50 7.36
CA GLN A 73 -6.96 -0.79 6.35
C GLN A 73 -6.40 -0.46 4.97
N VAL A 74 -6.42 -1.42 4.10
CA VAL A 74 -5.97 -1.30 2.72
C VAL A 74 -7.18 -1.44 1.81
N HIS A 75 -7.48 -0.41 1.05
CA HIS A 75 -8.60 -0.39 0.11
C HIS A 75 -8.05 -0.51 -1.31
N VAL A 76 -8.53 -1.50 -2.08
CA VAL A 76 -8.03 -1.81 -3.42
C VAL A 76 -9.17 -2.25 -4.34
N SER A 77 -9.10 -1.89 -5.62
CA SER A 77 -10.02 -2.39 -6.63
C SER A 77 -9.46 -3.66 -7.29
N ASN A 78 -10.33 -4.65 -7.49
CA ASN A 78 -9.98 -5.87 -8.24
C ASN A 78 -9.76 -5.63 -9.74
N GLU A 79 -10.12 -4.45 -10.24
CA GLU A 79 -9.98 -4.10 -11.66
C GLU A 79 -8.51 -3.84 -12.07
N ASP A 80 -7.64 -3.52 -11.12
CA ASP A 80 -6.22 -3.32 -11.39
C ASP A 80 -5.39 -4.48 -10.81
N PRO A 81 -4.83 -5.35 -11.67
CA PRO A 81 -4.07 -6.50 -11.20
C PRO A 81 -2.76 -6.12 -10.51
N ILE A 82 -2.16 -4.97 -10.85
CA ILE A 82 -0.93 -4.51 -10.21
C ILE A 82 -1.22 -3.97 -8.80
N ASP A 83 -2.30 -3.20 -8.62
CA ASP A 83 -2.72 -2.78 -7.28
C ASP A 83 -3.05 -4.00 -6.40
N MET A 84 -3.64 -5.05 -6.99
CA MET A 84 -3.89 -6.31 -6.28
C MET A 84 -2.61 -7.03 -5.88
N LEU A 85 -1.55 -7.01 -6.70
CA LEU A 85 -0.24 -7.57 -6.33
C LEU A 85 0.30 -6.89 -5.07
N HIS A 86 0.26 -5.57 -5.04
CA HIS A 86 0.72 -4.81 -3.87
C HIS A 86 -0.12 -5.10 -2.63
N ALA A 87 -1.44 -5.13 -2.73
CA ALA A 87 -2.31 -5.44 -1.60
C ALA A 87 -2.09 -6.87 -1.09
N ASN A 88 -1.89 -7.83 -1.98
CA ASN A 88 -1.69 -9.23 -1.63
C ASN A 88 -0.40 -9.48 -0.84
N GLU A 89 0.59 -8.63 -0.96
CA GLU A 89 1.79 -8.70 -0.12
C GLU A 89 1.49 -8.55 1.38
N LEU A 90 0.38 -7.91 1.70
CA LEU A 90 -0.07 -7.69 3.07
C LEU A 90 -1.09 -8.74 3.56
N ASN A 91 -1.41 -9.74 2.77
CA ASN A 91 -2.24 -10.86 3.20
C ASN A 91 -1.59 -11.64 4.35
N GLY A 92 -2.41 -12.05 5.30
CA GLY A 92 -1.97 -12.89 6.43
C GLY A 92 -1.48 -12.12 7.66
N PHE A 93 -1.37 -10.80 7.61
CA PHE A 93 -1.12 -9.99 8.79
C PHE A 93 -2.42 -9.77 9.57
N ALA A 94 -2.47 -10.23 10.83
CA ALA A 94 -3.69 -10.23 11.64
C ALA A 94 -4.31 -8.84 11.85
N ASN A 95 -3.47 -7.80 11.92
CA ASN A 95 -3.90 -6.43 12.19
C ASN A 95 -4.07 -5.60 10.90
N ILE A 96 -3.98 -6.21 9.73
CA ILE A 96 -4.17 -5.56 8.44
C ILE A 96 -5.40 -6.16 7.76
N SER A 97 -6.41 -5.34 7.52
CA SER A 97 -7.60 -5.71 6.76
C SER A 97 -7.51 -5.19 5.33
N ILE A 98 -7.78 -6.06 4.36
CA ILE A 98 -7.77 -5.70 2.94
C ILE A 98 -9.22 -5.69 2.44
N HIS A 99 -9.68 -4.51 2.05
CA HIS A 99 -11.00 -4.27 1.50
C HIS A 99 -10.91 -4.25 -0.03
N ARG A 100 -11.50 -5.25 -0.68
CA ARG A 100 -11.48 -5.43 -2.12
C ARG A 100 -12.81 -5.01 -2.71
N TYR A 101 -12.76 -4.14 -3.72
CA TYR A 101 -13.93 -3.66 -4.43
C TYR A 101 -13.95 -4.27 -5.82
N HIS A 102 -15.11 -4.80 -6.24
CA HIS A 102 -15.29 -5.37 -7.57
C HIS A 102 -15.47 -4.30 -8.66
N GLN A 103 -15.69 -3.08 -8.23
CA GLN A 103 -15.80 -1.89 -9.07
C GLN A 103 -14.85 -0.84 -8.51
N GLY A 104 -14.77 0.31 -9.12
CA GLY A 104 -14.02 1.43 -8.54
C GLY A 104 -12.92 1.98 -9.44
N GLY A 105 -12.92 1.63 -10.73
CA GLY A 105 -12.01 2.24 -11.70
C GLY A 105 -10.54 1.94 -11.47
N GLY A 106 -10.20 0.78 -10.88
CA GLY A 106 -8.82 0.39 -10.64
C GLY A 106 -8.09 1.39 -9.74
N HIS A 107 -7.06 2.04 -10.27
CA HIS A 107 -6.25 3.01 -9.53
C HIS A 107 -7.00 4.28 -9.12
N ASP A 108 -8.15 4.58 -9.75
CA ASP A 108 -9.01 5.71 -9.43
C ASP A 108 -10.03 5.41 -8.31
N LEU A 109 -9.81 4.38 -7.53
CA LEU A 109 -10.70 3.91 -6.47
C LEU A 109 -11.16 5.03 -5.52
N VAL A 110 -10.26 5.96 -5.15
CA VAL A 110 -10.60 7.06 -4.22
C VAL A 110 -11.69 7.96 -4.79
N GLN A 111 -11.62 8.25 -6.11
CA GLN A 111 -12.62 9.04 -6.80
C GLN A 111 -13.98 8.32 -6.76
N TRP A 112 -13.99 7.04 -7.08
CA TRP A 112 -15.20 6.22 -7.07
C TRP A 112 -15.82 6.16 -5.65
N LEU A 113 -15.02 5.89 -4.61
CA LEU A 113 -15.48 5.85 -3.22
C LEU A 113 -16.06 7.20 -2.75
N ARG A 114 -15.50 8.30 -3.23
CA ARG A 114 -16.02 9.63 -2.95
C ARG A 114 -17.39 9.83 -3.60
N ASP A 115 -17.52 9.47 -4.87
CA ASP A 115 -18.75 9.67 -5.65
C ASP A 115 -19.89 8.79 -5.12
N GLU A 116 -19.58 7.61 -4.58
CA GLU A 116 -20.52 6.72 -3.89
C GLU A 116 -20.81 7.12 -2.43
N GLY A 117 -20.13 8.13 -1.89
CA GLY A 117 -20.27 8.55 -0.49
C GLY A 117 -19.58 7.66 0.54
N GLU A 118 -18.92 6.59 0.09
CA GLU A 118 -18.25 5.61 0.95
C GLU A 118 -16.98 6.15 1.60
N LEU A 119 -16.26 7.05 0.92
CA LEU A 119 -15.00 7.60 1.43
C LEU A 119 -15.19 8.27 2.80
N THR A 120 -16.24 9.06 2.95
CA THR A 120 -16.55 9.73 4.22
C THR A 120 -16.83 8.73 5.34
N ARG A 121 -17.52 7.63 5.02
CA ARG A 121 -17.82 6.56 5.97
C ARG A 121 -16.53 5.87 6.44
N ILE A 122 -15.64 5.54 5.53
CA ILE A 122 -14.34 4.92 5.82
C ILE A 122 -13.51 5.80 6.74
N LEU A 123 -13.40 7.09 6.42
CA LEU A 123 -12.55 8.03 7.16
C LEU A 123 -13.10 8.40 8.56
N LYS A 124 -14.40 8.25 8.78
CA LYS A 124 -15.03 8.52 10.07
C LYS A 124 -15.12 7.29 10.99
N ALA A 125 -14.96 6.14 10.43
CA ALA A 125 -14.93 4.90 11.21
C ALA A 125 -13.57 4.75 11.90
#